data_187b87317d30cb6872e16799880c68c1
#
_entry.id   187b87317d30cb6872e16799880c68c1
#
_cell.length_a   1.000
_cell.length_b   1.000
_cell.length_c   1.000
_cell.angle_alpha   90.00
_cell.angle_beta   90.00
_cell.angle_gamma   90.00
#
_symmetry.space_group_name_H-M   'P 1'
#
loop_
_entity.id
_entity.type
_entity.pdbx_description
1 polymer ?
#
loop_
_entity_poly.entity_id
_entity_poly.type
_entity_poly.pdbx_seq_one_letter_code
_entity_poly.pdbx_strand_id
1 'polypeptide(L)'
;MSQSNAVLYTDANFFSPYAMSVFIALREKNIPFSIKPIDLARGEHQHADYADISPIQRIPALTHNGFTLCESSAIDEYLEELFPQPPLYPADVRLRAQAREVQAWLRSDLAPLRAERPTEVVFNGEKRPALSADGQAAAEKLIAVAGGLLAHGQENLFGDWCIADSDLALMLNRLAMQGDPLPETLQRYAQRQWLRPSLQAWLALSANKS
;
A
#
# COMPACT_ATOMS: atom_id res chain seq x y z
N MET A 1 -23.21 15.03 -14.49
CA MET A 1 -21.98 14.82 -13.68
C MET A 1 -20.88 14.50 -14.67
N SER A 2 -19.85 15.34 -14.80
CA SER A 2 -18.68 15.05 -15.66
C SER A 2 -18.03 13.76 -15.16
N GLN A 3 -17.81 12.80 -16.08
CA GLN A 3 -17.04 11.59 -15.72
C GLN A 3 -15.66 12.03 -15.22
N SER A 4 -15.28 11.61 -14.02
CA SER A 4 -13.95 11.81 -13.48
C SER A 4 -12.93 11.18 -14.44
N ASN A 5 -12.07 11.99 -15.03
CA ASN A 5 -10.99 11.49 -15.90
C ASN A 5 -9.74 11.25 -15.03
N ALA A 6 -9.76 10.14 -14.29
CA ALA A 6 -8.63 9.74 -13.45
C ALA A 6 -7.84 8.61 -14.11
N VAL A 7 -6.51 8.72 -14.13
CA VAL A 7 -5.57 7.70 -14.63
C VAL A 7 -4.54 7.41 -13.54
N LEU A 8 -4.50 6.16 -13.08
CA LEU A 8 -3.48 5.68 -12.16
C LEU A 8 -2.34 5.03 -12.96
N TYR A 9 -1.13 5.55 -12.78
CA TYR A 9 0.09 4.97 -13.32
C TYR A 9 0.71 4.06 -12.25
N THR A 10 0.97 2.81 -12.61
CA THR A 10 1.50 1.77 -11.71
C THR A 10 2.60 0.96 -12.41
N ASP A 11 3.32 0.12 -11.68
CA ASP A 11 4.21 -0.86 -12.30
C ASP A 11 3.43 -1.90 -13.12
N ALA A 12 4.05 -2.40 -14.17
CA ALA A 12 3.41 -3.36 -15.08
C ALA A 12 3.10 -4.71 -14.42
N ASN A 13 3.78 -5.07 -13.33
CA ASN A 13 3.57 -6.31 -12.59
C ASN A 13 2.52 -6.19 -11.48
N PHE A 14 2.09 -4.99 -11.12
CA PHE A 14 1.21 -4.71 -9.97
C PHE A 14 1.79 -5.19 -8.63
N PHE A 15 3.10 -5.01 -8.44
CA PHE A 15 3.80 -5.38 -7.21
C PHE A 15 4.14 -4.18 -6.33
N SER A 16 3.90 -2.97 -6.81
CA SER A 16 4.17 -1.76 -6.04
C SER A 16 3.18 -1.60 -4.87
N PRO A 17 3.67 -1.61 -3.61
CA PRO A 17 2.81 -1.40 -2.45
C PRO A 17 2.23 0.01 -2.41
N TYR A 18 2.95 0.97 -2.99
CA TYR A 18 2.53 2.37 -3.04
C TYR A 18 1.43 2.60 -4.09
N ALA A 19 1.54 1.94 -5.26
CA ALA A 19 0.48 1.97 -6.27
C ALA A 19 -0.76 1.22 -5.78
N MET A 20 -0.58 0.12 -5.02
CA MET A 20 -1.67 -0.59 -4.35
C MET A 20 -2.44 0.33 -3.39
N SER A 21 -1.76 1.15 -2.58
CA SER A 21 -2.40 2.10 -1.66
C SER A 21 -3.33 3.05 -2.42
N VAL A 22 -2.85 3.69 -3.49
CA VAL A 22 -3.66 4.60 -4.32
C VAL A 22 -4.81 3.87 -5.03
N PHE A 23 -4.56 2.67 -5.54
CA PHE A 23 -5.61 1.85 -6.15
C PHE A 23 -6.75 1.57 -5.15
N ILE A 24 -6.39 1.16 -3.93
CA ILE A 24 -7.35 0.92 -2.86
C ILE A 24 -8.11 2.21 -2.53
N ALA A 25 -7.43 3.35 -2.40
CA ALA A 25 -8.05 4.64 -2.13
C ALA A 25 -9.11 5.00 -3.20
N LEU A 26 -8.77 4.88 -4.48
CA LEU A 26 -9.69 5.13 -5.60
C LEU A 26 -10.91 4.18 -5.56
N ARG A 27 -10.68 2.89 -5.28
CA ARG A 27 -11.75 1.88 -5.19
C ARG A 27 -12.67 2.12 -4.01
N GLU A 28 -12.14 2.40 -2.82
CA GLU A 28 -12.94 2.65 -1.61
C GLU A 28 -13.78 3.92 -1.74
N LYS A 29 -13.27 4.93 -2.44
CA LYS A 29 -14.02 6.16 -2.75
C LYS A 29 -14.97 6.04 -3.94
N ASN A 30 -15.04 4.87 -4.57
CA ASN A 30 -15.86 4.65 -5.77
C ASN A 30 -15.58 5.65 -6.90
N ILE A 31 -14.33 6.10 -7.04
CA ILE A 31 -13.90 7.00 -8.10
C ILE A 31 -13.63 6.16 -9.37
N PRO A 32 -14.28 6.44 -10.50
CA PRO A 32 -13.93 5.80 -11.76
C PRO A 32 -12.53 6.20 -12.22
N PHE A 33 -11.71 5.23 -12.61
CA PHE A 33 -10.35 5.48 -13.11
C PHE A 33 -9.92 4.40 -14.10
N SER A 34 -8.94 4.73 -14.93
CA SER A 34 -8.21 3.79 -15.75
C SER A 34 -6.82 3.54 -15.17
N ILE A 35 -6.21 2.41 -15.56
CA ILE A 35 -4.86 2.05 -15.14
C ILE A 35 -3.94 2.12 -16.36
N LYS A 36 -2.78 2.75 -16.20
CA LYS A 36 -1.70 2.76 -17.18
C LYS A 36 -0.46 2.09 -16.56
N PRO A 37 -0.17 0.84 -16.94
CA PRO A 37 1.02 0.15 -16.49
C PRO A 37 2.28 0.78 -17.09
N ILE A 38 3.34 0.86 -16.29
CA ILE A 38 4.69 1.35 -16.66
C ILE A 38 5.66 0.21 -16.43
N ASP A 39 6.39 -0.19 -17.46
CA ASP A 39 7.39 -1.25 -17.36
C ASP A 39 8.70 -0.70 -16.77
N LEU A 40 8.87 -0.93 -15.46
CA LEU A 40 10.05 -0.48 -14.74
C LEU A 40 11.32 -1.22 -15.17
N ALA A 41 11.21 -2.48 -15.59
CA ALA A 41 12.35 -3.28 -16.04
C ALA A 41 12.88 -2.77 -17.38
N ARG A 42 12.00 -2.25 -18.24
CA ARG A 42 12.36 -1.61 -19.51
C ARG A 42 12.75 -0.13 -19.35
N GLY A 43 12.68 0.42 -18.15
CA GLY A 43 13.03 1.81 -17.88
C GLY A 43 12.00 2.83 -18.38
N GLU A 44 10.75 2.43 -18.66
CA GLU A 44 9.72 3.35 -19.19
C GLU A 44 9.47 4.56 -18.28
N HIS A 45 9.66 4.40 -16.95
CA HIS A 45 9.56 5.49 -15.98
C HIS A 45 10.64 6.58 -16.14
N GLN A 46 11.72 6.30 -16.90
CA GLN A 46 12.82 7.23 -17.16
C GLN A 46 12.66 7.96 -18.51
N HIS A 47 11.67 7.60 -19.32
CA HIS A 47 11.42 8.24 -20.61
C HIS A 47 10.84 9.66 -20.39
N ALA A 48 11.14 10.55 -21.34
CA ALA A 48 10.69 11.94 -21.31
C ALA A 48 9.16 12.06 -21.17
N ASP A 49 8.42 11.25 -21.92
CA ASP A 49 6.95 11.24 -21.88
C ASP A 49 6.38 10.93 -20.48
N TYR A 50 7.10 10.13 -19.68
CA TYR A 50 6.69 9.86 -18.32
C TYR A 50 7.18 10.93 -17.34
N ALA A 51 8.29 11.61 -17.62
CA ALA A 51 8.78 12.71 -16.81
C ALA A 51 7.79 13.89 -16.75
N ASP A 52 7.01 14.12 -17.80
CA ASP A 52 5.92 15.11 -17.83
C ASP A 52 4.77 14.75 -16.88
N ILE A 53 4.60 13.45 -16.58
CA ILE A 53 3.59 12.94 -15.65
C ILE A 53 4.16 12.84 -14.24
N SER A 54 5.36 12.31 -14.11
CA SER A 54 6.06 12.10 -12.84
C SER A 54 7.46 12.72 -12.90
N PRO A 55 7.62 13.99 -12.50
CA PRO A 55 8.94 14.65 -12.49
C PRO A 55 9.98 13.93 -11.65
N ILE A 56 9.54 13.16 -10.65
CA ILE A 56 10.41 12.31 -9.81
C ILE A 56 10.68 10.93 -10.42
N GLN A 57 10.10 10.64 -11.60
CA GLN A 57 10.27 9.38 -12.35
C GLN A 57 9.97 8.11 -11.52
N ARG A 58 8.95 8.18 -10.68
CA ARG A 58 8.49 7.08 -9.83
C ARG A 58 7.02 6.79 -10.04
N ILE A 59 6.60 5.59 -9.63
CA ILE A 59 5.20 5.19 -9.51
C ILE A 59 4.84 5.09 -8.01
N PRO A 60 3.57 5.30 -7.63
CA PRO A 60 2.46 5.71 -8.48
C PRO A 60 2.52 7.18 -8.89
N ALA A 61 1.84 7.49 -9.99
CA ALA A 61 1.36 8.83 -10.30
C ALA A 61 -0.14 8.77 -10.57
N LEU A 62 -0.85 9.83 -10.25
CA LEU A 62 -2.28 9.99 -10.56
C LEU A 62 -2.45 11.24 -11.42
N THR A 63 -3.12 11.10 -12.57
CA THR A 63 -3.66 12.24 -13.29
C THR A 63 -5.16 12.30 -13.05
N HIS A 64 -5.67 13.45 -12.61
CA HIS A 64 -7.08 13.65 -12.34
C HIS A 64 -7.53 14.99 -12.93
N ASN A 65 -8.39 14.95 -13.97
CA ASN A 65 -8.90 16.14 -14.67
C ASN A 65 -7.78 17.10 -15.12
N GLY A 66 -6.66 16.58 -15.59
CA GLY A 66 -5.50 17.35 -16.05
C GLY A 66 -4.52 17.77 -14.95
N PHE A 67 -4.85 17.57 -13.68
CA PHE A 67 -3.91 17.73 -12.55
C PHE A 67 -3.16 16.43 -12.33
N THR A 68 -1.84 16.49 -12.17
CA THR A 68 -0.99 15.33 -11.95
C THR A 68 -0.29 15.43 -10.59
N LEU A 69 -0.29 14.31 -9.85
CA LEU A 69 0.31 14.20 -8.53
C LEU A 69 1.06 12.88 -8.39
N CYS A 70 2.23 12.92 -7.76
CA CYS A 70 3.03 11.75 -7.39
C CYS A 70 3.04 11.60 -5.87
N GLU A 71 3.68 10.52 -5.38
CA GLU A 71 3.72 10.11 -3.97
C GLU A 71 2.37 9.62 -3.43
N SER A 72 2.31 8.32 -3.11
CA SER A 72 1.06 7.67 -2.71
C SER A 72 0.37 8.36 -1.53
N SER A 73 1.13 8.81 -0.52
CA SER A 73 0.54 9.50 0.64
C SER A 73 -0.09 10.84 0.25
N ALA A 74 0.55 11.61 -0.64
CA ALA A 74 0.01 12.87 -1.13
C ALA A 74 -1.24 12.63 -1.99
N ILE A 75 -1.24 11.56 -2.79
CA ILE A 75 -2.40 11.18 -3.61
C ILE A 75 -3.57 10.77 -2.73
N ASP A 76 -3.33 9.94 -1.71
CA ASP A 76 -4.37 9.47 -0.77
C ASP A 76 -5.01 10.67 -0.04
N GLU A 77 -4.21 11.65 0.41
CA GLU A 77 -4.70 12.88 1.05
C GLU A 77 -5.48 13.76 0.06
N TYR A 78 -4.98 13.95 -1.16
CA TYR A 78 -5.69 14.69 -2.19
C TYR A 78 -7.06 14.08 -2.47
N LEU A 79 -7.14 12.76 -2.58
CA LEU A 79 -8.41 12.06 -2.78
C LEU A 79 -9.34 12.18 -1.57
N GLU A 80 -8.79 12.17 -0.34
CA GLU A 80 -9.56 12.34 0.89
C GLU A 80 -10.17 13.75 1.00
N GLU A 81 -9.39 14.79 0.67
CA GLU A 81 -9.86 16.17 0.71
C GLU A 81 -10.89 16.45 -0.38
N LEU A 82 -10.66 15.92 -1.59
CA LEU A 82 -11.55 16.16 -2.74
C LEU A 82 -12.88 15.37 -2.63
N PHE A 83 -12.82 14.16 -2.07
CA PHE A 83 -13.94 13.25 -1.91
C PHE A 83 -14.01 12.76 -0.45
N PRO A 84 -14.54 13.57 0.51
CA PRO A 84 -14.50 13.20 1.93
C PRO A 84 -15.25 11.93 2.29
N GLN A 85 -16.14 11.45 1.41
CA GLN A 85 -16.96 10.25 1.64
C GLN A 85 -16.87 9.27 0.47
N PRO A 86 -16.74 7.95 0.76
CA PRO A 86 -16.40 7.34 2.06
C PRO A 86 -14.99 7.75 2.55
N PRO A 87 -14.76 7.85 3.89
CA PRO A 87 -13.48 8.31 4.41
C PRO A 87 -12.39 7.24 4.26
N LEU A 88 -11.15 7.67 3.98
CA LEU A 88 -9.94 6.83 4.02
C LEU A 88 -9.24 6.89 5.38
N TYR A 89 -9.54 7.91 6.18
CA TYR A 89 -8.93 8.16 7.48
C TYR A 89 -9.98 8.35 8.57
N PRO A 90 -9.62 8.11 9.85
CA PRO A 90 -10.50 8.43 10.97
C PRO A 90 -10.96 9.89 10.96
N ALA A 91 -12.22 10.13 11.38
CA ALA A 91 -12.77 11.48 11.52
C ALA A 91 -12.10 12.26 12.67
N ASP A 92 -11.77 11.58 13.77
CA ASP A 92 -11.03 12.19 14.89
C ASP A 92 -9.62 12.61 14.44
N VAL A 93 -9.26 13.86 14.72
CA VAL A 93 -8.00 14.45 14.24
C VAL A 93 -6.76 13.77 14.82
N ARG A 94 -6.84 13.23 16.05
CA ARG A 94 -5.69 12.54 16.70
C ARG A 94 -5.52 11.15 16.11
N LEU A 95 -6.61 10.40 15.95
CA LEU A 95 -6.57 9.09 15.29
C LEU A 95 -6.15 9.20 13.82
N ARG A 96 -6.58 10.25 13.13
CA ARG A 96 -6.12 10.57 11.77
C ARG A 96 -4.61 10.83 11.73
N ALA A 97 -4.09 11.60 12.70
CA ALA A 97 -2.66 11.84 12.79
C ALA A 97 -1.87 10.54 13.06
N GLN A 98 -2.38 9.67 13.94
CA GLN A 98 -1.78 8.35 14.18
C GLN A 98 -1.83 7.43 12.95
N ALA A 99 -2.92 7.44 12.17
CA ALA A 99 -2.98 6.69 10.92
C ALA A 99 -1.89 7.15 9.92
N ARG A 100 -1.68 8.47 9.79
CA ARG A 100 -0.60 9.06 8.99
C ARG A 100 0.78 8.70 9.53
N GLU A 101 0.96 8.70 10.86
CA GLU A 101 2.20 8.28 11.51
C GLU A 101 2.54 6.83 11.17
N VAL A 102 1.57 5.91 11.24
CA VAL A 102 1.76 4.51 10.84
C VAL A 102 2.19 4.42 9.37
N GLN A 103 1.49 5.11 8.47
CA GLN A 103 1.84 5.12 7.05
C GLN A 103 3.26 5.67 6.80
N ALA A 104 3.61 6.79 7.44
CA ALA A 104 4.93 7.41 7.31
C ALA A 104 6.03 6.47 7.82
N TRP A 105 5.82 5.86 8.98
CA TRP A 105 6.75 4.88 9.57
C TRP A 105 6.97 3.69 8.64
N LEU A 106 5.91 3.05 8.13
CA LEU A 106 6.01 1.91 7.23
C LEU A 106 6.78 2.24 5.93
N ARG A 107 6.73 3.49 5.48
CA ARG A 107 7.41 3.95 4.26
C ARG A 107 8.87 4.30 4.47
N SER A 108 9.23 4.84 5.63
CA SER A 108 10.57 5.36 5.92
C SER A 108 11.49 4.37 6.65
N ASP A 109 10.91 3.43 7.40
CA ASP A 109 11.64 2.47 8.25
C ASP A 109 11.58 1.04 7.66
N LEU A 110 12.12 0.07 8.38
CA LEU A 110 12.09 -1.36 8.07
C LEU A 110 12.76 -1.72 6.73
N ALA A 111 13.75 -0.93 6.29
CA ALA A 111 14.44 -1.13 5.03
C ALA A 111 15.07 -2.53 4.89
N PRO A 112 15.75 -3.12 5.90
CA PRO A 112 16.29 -4.47 5.81
C PRO A 112 15.19 -5.52 5.55
N LEU A 113 14.07 -5.43 6.28
CA LEU A 113 12.94 -6.35 6.06
C LEU A 113 12.36 -6.22 4.65
N ARG A 114 12.18 -4.99 4.16
CA ARG A 114 11.66 -4.77 2.80
C ARG A 114 12.60 -5.29 1.71
N ALA A 115 13.90 -5.25 1.93
CA ALA A 115 14.89 -5.77 1.00
C ALA A 115 14.92 -7.31 0.99
N GLU A 116 14.83 -7.94 2.16
CA GLU A 116 14.91 -9.39 2.31
C GLU A 116 13.55 -10.11 2.13
N ARG A 117 12.45 -9.39 2.28
CA ARG A 117 11.07 -9.81 2.01
C ARG A 117 10.41 -8.81 1.06
N PRO A 118 10.88 -8.74 -0.19
CA PRO A 118 10.33 -7.84 -1.19
C PRO A 118 8.88 -8.19 -1.52
N THR A 119 8.22 -7.35 -2.30
CA THR A 119 6.79 -7.52 -2.63
C THR A 119 6.51 -8.75 -3.49
N GLU A 120 7.50 -9.30 -4.15
CA GLU A 120 7.44 -10.57 -4.86
C GLU A 120 7.08 -11.74 -3.93
N VAL A 121 7.49 -11.68 -2.67
CA VAL A 121 7.06 -12.66 -1.64
C VAL A 121 5.54 -12.61 -1.46
N VAL A 122 4.97 -11.40 -1.48
CA VAL A 122 3.54 -11.15 -1.24
C VAL A 122 2.69 -11.44 -2.48
N PHE A 123 3.12 -10.97 -3.64
CA PHE A 123 2.29 -10.98 -4.85
C PHE A 123 2.59 -12.15 -5.80
N ASN A 124 3.80 -12.72 -5.73
CA ASN A 124 4.24 -13.79 -6.62
C ASN A 124 4.57 -15.10 -5.87
N GLY A 125 4.48 -15.11 -4.53
CA GLY A 125 4.77 -16.29 -3.71
C GLY A 125 6.25 -16.69 -3.70
N GLU A 126 7.14 -15.75 -4.08
CA GLU A 126 8.58 -16.01 -4.12
C GLU A 126 9.11 -16.35 -2.71
N LYS A 127 10.02 -17.32 -2.63
CA LYS A 127 10.64 -17.72 -1.37
C LYS A 127 12.06 -17.16 -1.27
N ARG A 128 12.39 -16.64 -0.12
CA ARG A 128 13.68 -16.04 0.19
C ARG A 128 14.43 -16.82 1.29
N PRO A 129 15.76 -16.70 1.38
CA PRO A 129 16.53 -17.28 2.49
C PRO A 129 16.06 -16.76 3.86
N ALA A 130 16.54 -17.37 4.94
CA ALA A 130 16.35 -16.86 6.28
C ALA A 130 16.79 -15.39 6.40
N LEU A 131 16.12 -14.62 7.26
CA LEU A 131 16.48 -13.23 7.53
C LEU A 131 17.90 -13.12 8.09
N SER A 132 18.62 -12.11 7.66
CA SER A 132 19.85 -11.66 8.32
C SER A 132 19.56 -11.12 9.72
N ALA A 133 20.61 -10.81 10.49
CA ALA A 133 20.44 -10.18 11.80
C ALA A 133 19.69 -8.84 11.72
N ASP A 134 19.98 -8.03 10.69
CA ASP A 134 19.29 -6.75 10.47
C ASP A 134 17.83 -6.95 10.03
N GLY A 135 17.58 -7.92 9.15
CA GLY A 135 16.24 -8.30 8.75
C GLY A 135 15.41 -8.81 9.91
N GLN A 136 16.00 -9.63 10.78
CA GLN A 136 15.37 -10.14 12.00
C GLN A 136 15.03 -9.02 12.98
N ALA A 137 15.96 -8.10 13.24
CA ALA A 137 15.71 -6.93 14.10
C ALA A 137 14.58 -6.05 13.56
N ALA A 138 14.52 -5.84 12.24
CA ALA A 138 13.45 -5.10 11.60
C ALA A 138 12.08 -5.84 11.69
N ALA A 139 12.07 -7.17 11.58
CA ALA A 139 10.87 -7.99 11.76
C ALA A 139 10.36 -7.93 13.21
N GLU A 140 11.26 -8.04 14.20
CA GLU A 140 10.93 -7.93 15.63
C GLU A 140 10.34 -6.53 15.95
N LYS A 141 10.93 -5.48 15.41
CA LYS A 141 10.39 -4.12 15.53
C LYS A 141 9.00 -4.00 14.95
N LEU A 142 8.76 -4.54 13.74
CA LEU A 142 7.43 -4.56 13.12
C LEU A 142 6.42 -5.28 14.02
N ILE A 143 6.76 -6.45 14.51
CA ILE A 143 5.89 -7.27 15.38
C ILE A 143 5.56 -6.53 16.68
N ALA A 144 6.57 -5.94 17.34
CA ALA A 144 6.38 -5.23 18.59
C ALA A 144 5.46 -4.00 18.43
N VAL A 145 5.71 -3.19 17.39
CA VAL A 145 4.91 -1.98 17.13
C VAL A 145 3.49 -2.35 16.71
N ALA A 146 3.32 -3.27 15.76
CA ALA A 146 2.00 -3.72 15.31
C ALA A 146 1.21 -4.36 16.45
N GLY A 147 1.87 -5.17 17.31
CA GLY A 147 1.27 -5.76 18.51
C GLY A 147 0.78 -4.71 19.50
N GLY A 148 1.55 -3.63 19.70
CA GLY A 148 1.15 -2.49 20.53
C GLY A 148 -0.04 -1.74 19.95
N LEU A 149 -0.02 -1.43 18.66
CA LEU A 149 -1.11 -0.76 17.95
C LEU A 149 -2.42 -1.54 18.01
N LEU A 150 -2.36 -2.87 17.99
CA LEU A 150 -3.53 -3.77 17.98
C LEU A 150 -3.84 -4.37 19.37
N ALA A 151 -3.18 -3.90 20.45
CA ALA A 151 -3.38 -4.42 21.81
C ALA A 151 -4.81 -4.26 22.34
N HIS A 152 -5.60 -3.34 21.77
CA HIS A 152 -7.02 -3.14 22.08
C HIS A 152 -7.93 -4.28 21.60
N GLY A 153 -7.43 -5.22 20.77
CA GLY A 153 -8.17 -6.40 20.29
C GLY A 153 -9.26 -6.12 19.25
N GLN A 154 -9.34 -4.91 18.71
CA GLN A 154 -10.28 -4.55 17.63
C GLN A 154 -9.81 -5.10 16.27
N GLU A 155 -10.73 -5.07 15.30
CA GLU A 155 -10.47 -5.59 13.95
C GLU A 155 -9.58 -4.70 13.11
N ASN A 156 -9.58 -3.39 13.34
CA ASN A 156 -8.83 -2.37 12.64
C ASN A 156 -8.05 -1.50 13.62
N LEU A 157 -7.09 -0.75 13.13
CA LEU A 157 -6.18 0.08 13.93
C LEU A 157 -6.92 1.13 14.80
N PHE A 158 -7.98 1.73 14.26
CA PHE A 158 -8.63 2.89 14.85
C PHE A 158 -10.15 2.78 14.88
N GLY A 159 -10.68 1.56 15.06
CA GLY A 159 -12.12 1.26 15.09
C GLY A 159 -12.63 0.90 13.69
N ASP A 160 -13.04 1.89 12.90
CA ASP A 160 -13.36 1.66 11.50
C ASP A 160 -12.09 1.46 10.67
N TRP A 161 -12.23 0.75 9.55
CA TRP A 161 -11.12 0.58 8.63
C TRP A 161 -10.62 1.93 8.11
N CYS A 162 -9.30 2.04 7.98
CA CYS A 162 -8.64 3.15 7.31
C CYS A 162 -7.54 2.64 6.38
N ILE A 163 -7.02 3.49 5.51
CA ILE A 163 -6.01 3.10 4.52
C ILE A 163 -4.73 2.55 5.16
N ALA A 164 -4.38 2.99 6.37
CA ALA A 164 -3.23 2.49 7.12
C ALA A 164 -3.35 1.00 7.50
N ASP A 165 -4.59 0.46 7.62
CA ASP A 165 -4.82 -0.97 7.85
C ASP A 165 -4.32 -1.81 6.68
N SER A 166 -4.57 -1.36 5.45
CA SER A 166 -4.08 -2.05 4.24
C SER A 166 -2.55 -1.97 4.12
N ASP A 167 -1.95 -0.84 4.44
CA ASP A 167 -0.50 -0.65 4.39
C ASP A 167 0.22 -1.51 5.46
N LEU A 168 -0.33 -1.58 6.68
CA LEU A 168 0.21 -2.44 7.74
C LEU A 168 0.04 -3.92 7.40
N ALA A 169 -1.12 -4.31 6.87
CA ALA A 169 -1.38 -5.70 6.46
C ALA A 169 -0.41 -6.16 5.38
N LEU A 170 -0.07 -5.32 4.40
CA LEU A 170 0.96 -5.63 3.42
C LEU A 170 2.31 -5.90 4.09
N MET A 171 2.70 -5.05 5.03
CA MET A 171 3.99 -5.20 5.71
C MET A 171 4.05 -6.49 6.53
N LEU A 172 2.98 -6.86 7.24
CA LEU A 172 2.86 -8.11 7.98
C LEU A 172 2.84 -9.34 7.04
N ASN A 173 2.21 -9.22 5.89
CA ASN A 173 2.15 -10.30 4.90
C ASN A 173 3.51 -10.62 4.27
N ARG A 174 4.49 -9.72 4.31
CA ARG A 174 5.89 -10.04 3.94
C ARG A 174 6.46 -11.18 4.79
N LEU A 175 6.13 -11.20 6.08
CA LEU A 175 6.50 -12.28 6.99
C LEU A 175 5.56 -13.49 6.84
N ALA A 176 4.27 -13.28 6.92
CA ALA A 176 3.27 -14.35 6.91
C ALA A 176 3.35 -15.24 5.66
N MET A 177 3.45 -14.64 4.47
CA MET A 177 3.49 -15.38 3.20
C MET A 177 4.84 -16.04 2.93
N GLN A 178 5.93 -15.52 3.51
CA GLN A 178 7.21 -16.22 3.53
C GLN A 178 7.16 -17.45 4.42
N GLY A 179 6.39 -17.41 5.51
CA GLY A 179 6.37 -18.39 6.59
C GLY A 179 7.32 -18.05 7.73
N ASP A 180 7.74 -16.78 7.84
CA ASP A 180 8.50 -16.29 8.99
C ASP A 180 7.61 -16.25 10.23
N PRO A 181 8.20 -16.35 11.45
CA PRO A 181 7.43 -16.29 12.69
C PRO A 181 6.62 -14.98 12.81
N LEU A 182 5.31 -15.12 13.02
CA LEU A 182 4.40 -14.01 13.24
C LEU A 182 3.36 -14.41 14.31
N PRO A 183 3.10 -13.61 15.35
CA PRO A 183 2.04 -13.88 16.32
C PRO A 183 0.68 -14.09 15.63
N GLU A 184 -0.09 -15.06 16.13
CA GLU A 184 -1.37 -15.45 15.53
C GLU A 184 -2.36 -14.28 15.42
N THR A 185 -2.36 -13.36 16.40
CA THR A 185 -3.19 -12.16 16.39
C THR A 185 -2.87 -11.25 15.20
N LEU A 186 -1.59 -11.03 14.90
CA LEU A 186 -1.13 -10.24 13.76
C LEU A 186 -1.36 -10.95 12.43
N GLN A 187 -1.21 -12.28 12.41
CA GLN A 187 -1.51 -13.09 11.24
C GLN A 187 -3.00 -13.01 10.89
N ARG A 188 -3.89 -13.16 11.87
CA ARG A 188 -5.35 -13.03 11.67
C ARG A 188 -5.75 -11.64 11.21
N TYR A 189 -5.15 -10.59 11.80
CA TYR A 189 -5.35 -9.21 11.35
C TYR A 189 -4.95 -9.04 9.89
N ALA A 190 -3.73 -9.43 9.51
CA ALA A 190 -3.24 -9.31 8.14
C ALA A 190 -4.13 -10.07 7.15
N GLN A 191 -4.54 -11.30 7.48
CA GLN A 191 -5.44 -12.10 6.66
C GLN A 191 -6.82 -11.44 6.48
N ARG A 192 -7.39 -10.87 7.53
CA ARG A 192 -8.69 -10.17 7.47
C ARG A 192 -8.61 -8.97 6.53
N GLN A 193 -7.60 -8.11 6.70
CA GLN A 193 -7.41 -6.96 5.83
C GLN A 193 -7.20 -7.39 4.37
N TRP A 194 -6.54 -8.53 4.15
CA TRP A 194 -6.27 -9.07 2.82
C TRP A 194 -7.54 -9.50 2.07
N LEU A 195 -8.62 -9.85 2.79
CA LEU A 195 -9.91 -10.23 2.21
C LEU A 195 -10.76 -9.03 1.75
N ARG A 196 -10.29 -7.79 1.97
CA ARG A 196 -11.04 -6.60 1.57
C ARG A 196 -11.24 -6.56 0.05
N PRO A 197 -12.47 -6.26 -0.45
CA PRO A 197 -12.76 -6.34 -1.89
C PRO A 197 -11.85 -5.47 -2.77
N SER A 198 -11.49 -4.27 -2.32
CA SER A 198 -10.58 -3.38 -3.03
C SER A 198 -9.16 -3.97 -3.15
N LEU A 199 -8.69 -4.63 -2.10
CA LEU A 199 -7.40 -5.30 -2.08
C LEU A 199 -7.43 -6.58 -2.95
N GLN A 200 -8.50 -7.38 -2.87
CA GLN A 200 -8.69 -8.54 -3.73
C GLN A 200 -8.71 -8.15 -5.23
N ALA A 201 -9.28 -6.99 -5.55
CA ALA A 201 -9.25 -6.49 -6.93
C ALA A 201 -7.82 -6.15 -7.39
N TRP A 202 -6.94 -5.66 -6.51
CA TRP A 202 -5.52 -5.47 -6.83
C TRP A 202 -4.80 -6.80 -7.04
N LEU A 203 -5.03 -7.77 -6.16
CA LEU A 203 -4.42 -9.10 -6.28
C LEU A 203 -4.81 -9.80 -7.58
N ALA A 204 -6.04 -9.62 -8.06
CA ALA A 204 -6.47 -10.16 -9.34
C ALA A 204 -5.70 -9.55 -10.53
N LEU A 205 -5.22 -8.30 -10.43
CA LEU A 205 -4.38 -7.69 -11.47
C LEU A 205 -2.97 -8.29 -11.48
N SER A 206 -2.37 -8.54 -10.30
CA SER A 206 -1.04 -9.15 -10.19
C SER A 206 -1.05 -10.61 -10.65
N ALA A 207 -2.06 -11.39 -10.29
CA ALA A 207 -2.19 -12.81 -10.67
C ALA A 207 -2.31 -13.04 -12.19
N ASN A 208 -2.88 -12.10 -12.93
CA ASN A 208 -3.03 -12.20 -14.39
C ASN A 208 -1.72 -11.96 -15.18
N LYS A 209 -0.61 -11.71 -14.50
CA LYS A 209 0.71 -11.44 -15.09
C LYS A 209 1.73 -12.56 -14.86
N SER A 210 1.35 -13.58 -14.06
CA SER A 210 2.19 -14.74 -13.72
C SER A 210 2.13 -15.84 -14.77
#